data_428b6de1e65bfbee9f7c4e4a7443e8f0
#
_entry.id   428b6de1e65bfbee9f7c4e4a7443e8f0
#
_cell.length_a   1.000
_cell.length_b   1.000
_cell.length_c   1.000
_cell.angle_alpha   90.00
_cell.angle_beta   90.00
_cell.angle_gamma   90.00
#
_symmetry.space_group_name_H-M   'P 1'
#
loop_
_entity.id
_entity.type
_entity.pdbx_description
1 polymer ?
#
loop_
_entity_poly.entity_id
_entity_poly.type
_entity_poly.pdbx_seq_one_letter_code
_entity_poly.pdbx_strand_id
1 'polypeptide(L)'
;ISHKLANLGLKSGDRILVKSPKCKETLSLYLSSILTGAVFFPLNSSYTLNETIYFIEDSKPTILICESSEVKSIKPICDKIGCKILSLNANGEGEVTNGLEDLDNFFKPNNRAKDDLAALLYTSGTTGKPKGAMLTHQNLVSNALQLINLWNIDKSDTLIHALPIYHTHGLFVAINTSMMSGASIRFIKNFNIDLVIEAFKFSTLMI
;
A
#
# COMPACT_ATOMS: atom_id res chain seq x y z
N ILE A 1 5.52 -11.25 -5.59
CA ILE A 1 6.14 -10.19 -4.76
C ILE A 1 6.44 -10.71 -3.35
N SER A 2 5.52 -11.42 -2.67
CA SER A 2 5.73 -11.92 -1.29
C SER A 2 7.02 -12.73 -1.12
N HIS A 3 7.30 -13.68 -2.04
CA HIS A 3 8.57 -14.44 -2.03
C HIS A 3 9.79 -13.53 -2.16
N LYS A 4 9.74 -12.54 -3.04
CA LYS A 4 10.84 -11.59 -3.21
C LYS A 4 11.11 -10.80 -1.95
N LEU A 5 10.08 -10.29 -1.29
CA LEU A 5 10.22 -9.57 -0.02
C LEU A 5 10.79 -10.48 1.09
N ALA A 6 10.32 -11.71 1.18
CA ALA A 6 10.84 -12.71 2.13
C ALA A 6 12.31 -13.06 1.85
N ASN A 7 12.69 -13.28 0.58
CA ASN A 7 14.08 -13.55 0.16
C ASN A 7 15.01 -12.36 0.46
N LEU A 8 14.49 -11.14 0.49
CA LEU A 8 15.21 -9.95 0.93
C LEU A 8 15.35 -9.86 2.45
N GLY A 9 14.79 -10.81 3.19
CA GLY A 9 14.90 -10.89 4.66
C GLY A 9 13.81 -10.13 5.41
N LEU A 10 12.72 -9.72 4.74
CA LEU A 10 11.55 -9.12 5.40
C LEU A 10 10.91 -10.14 6.34
N LYS A 11 10.69 -9.75 7.59
CA LYS A 11 10.10 -10.57 8.64
C LYS A 11 8.76 -10.02 9.08
N SER A 12 7.95 -10.85 9.73
CA SER A 12 6.70 -10.41 10.37
C SER A 12 6.98 -9.29 11.39
N GLY A 13 6.18 -8.21 11.30
CA GLY A 13 6.35 -7.01 12.13
C GLY A 13 7.35 -5.98 11.57
N ASP A 14 8.15 -6.32 10.57
CA ASP A 14 9.00 -5.37 9.88
C ASP A 14 8.15 -4.35 9.11
N ARG A 15 8.67 -3.14 8.94
CA ARG A 15 7.99 -2.06 8.21
C ARG A 15 8.50 -1.99 6.78
N ILE A 16 7.54 -1.92 5.85
CA ILE A 16 7.80 -1.65 4.44
C ILE A 16 7.24 -0.28 4.08
N LEU A 17 8.12 0.69 3.82
CA LEU A 17 7.76 2.04 3.42
C LEU A 17 7.62 2.09 1.90
N VAL A 18 6.46 2.54 1.42
CA VAL A 18 6.14 2.55 -0.01
C VAL A 18 5.79 3.97 -0.46
N LYS A 19 6.75 4.62 -1.11
CA LYS A 19 6.63 5.92 -1.76
C LYS A 19 6.66 5.74 -3.28
N SER A 20 5.67 5.06 -3.82
CA SER A 20 5.56 4.82 -5.26
C SER A 20 4.25 5.35 -5.82
N PRO A 21 4.20 5.67 -7.12
CA PRO A 21 2.97 6.06 -7.79
C PRO A 21 1.89 4.97 -7.70
N LYS A 22 0.65 5.38 -7.88
CA LYS A 22 -0.49 4.48 -7.91
C LYS A 22 -0.42 3.56 -9.14
N CYS A 23 -0.17 2.27 -8.93
CA CYS A 23 -0.21 1.22 -9.94
C CYS A 23 -0.72 -0.09 -9.32
N LYS A 24 -0.98 -1.11 -10.13
CA LYS A 24 -1.46 -2.42 -9.66
C LYS A 24 -0.43 -3.10 -8.76
N GLU A 25 0.83 -2.89 -9.07
CA GLU A 25 1.97 -3.46 -8.35
C GLU A 25 2.10 -2.87 -6.94
N THR A 26 1.70 -1.60 -6.74
CA THR A 26 1.63 -1.01 -5.39
C THR A 26 0.53 -1.66 -4.55
N LEU A 27 -0.63 -2.03 -5.15
CA LEU A 27 -1.63 -2.83 -4.45
C LEU A 27 -1.11 -4.25 -4.14
N SER A 28 -0.40 -4.85 -5.09
CA SER A 28 0.25 -6.15 -4.87
C SER A 28 1.28 -6.11 -3.74
N LEU A 29 2.00 -4.99 -3.58
CA LEU A 29 2.88 -4.76 -2.43
C LEU A 29 2.12 -4.69 -1.10
N TYR A 30 0.99 -3.98 -1.07
CA TYR A 30 0.12 -3.93 0.11
C TYR A 30 -0.33 -5.35 0.52
N LEU A 31 -0.87 -6.13 -0.42
CA LEU A 31 -1.29 -7.50 -0.16
C LEU A 31 -0.11 -8.40 0.23
N SER A 32 1.03 -8.23 -0.41
CA SER A 32 2.25 -8.97 -0.07
C SER A 32 2.75 -8.65 1.33
N SER A 33 2.59 -7.41 1.79
CA SER A 33 2.90 -7.02 3.18
C SER A 33 1.98 -7.73 4.17
N ILE A 34 0.67 -7.80 3.88
CA ILE A 34 -0.28 -8.56 4.70
C ILE A 34 0.10 -10.04 4.74
N LEU A 35 0.40 -10.67 3.59
CA LEU A 35 0.75 -12.08 3.49
C LEU A 35 2.06 -12.42 4.23
N THR A 36 3.06 -11.56 4.16
CA THR A 36 4.34 -11.72 4.86
C THR A 36 4.29 -11.32 6.33
N GLY A 37 3.18 -10.72 6.77
CA GLY A 37 3.01 -10.21 8.13
C GLY A 37 3.79 -8.95 8.42
N ALA A 38 4.24 -8.23 7.39
CA ALA A 38 4.90 -6.94 7.52
C ALA A 38 3.89 -5.81 7.70
N VAL A 39 4.35 -4.69 8.23
CA VAL A 39 3.55 -3.48 8.43
C VAL A 39 3.69 -2.59 7.19
N PHE A 40 2.60 -2.41 6.47
CA PHE A 40 2.56 -1.58 5.26
C PHE A 40 2.52 -0.09 5.62
N PHE A 41 3.45 0.68 5.08
CA PHE A 41 3.52 2.11 5.31
C PHE A 41 3.51 2.88 3.97
N PRO A 42 2.33 3.28 3.48
CA PRO A 42 2.23 4.07 2.27
C PRO A 42 2.58 5.53 2.52
N LEU A 43 3.37 6.13 1.63
CA LEU A 43 3.66 7.55 1.60
C LEU A 43 3.14 8.20 0.33
N ASN A 44 2.78 9.48 0.46
CA ASN A 44 2.49 10.32 -0.70
C ASN A 44 3.74 10.42 -1.57
N SER A 45 3.62 10.02 -2.84
CA SER A 45 4.72 10.11 -3.81
C SER A 45 5.21 11.54 -4.05
N SER A 46 4.39 12.55 -3.75
CA SER A 46 4.74 13.97 -3.89
C SER A 46 5.54 14.55 -2.71
N TYR A 47 5.77 13.79 -1.64
CA TYR A 47 6.60 14.27 -0.54
C TYR A 47 8.04 14.58 -0.99
N THR A 48 8.56 15.70 -0.51
CA THR A 48 9.95 16.12 -0.73
C THR A 48 10.94 15.13 -0.12
N LEU A 49 12.20 15.24 -0.51
CA LEU A 49 13.27 14.42 0.08
C LEU A 49 13.36 14.61 1.60
N ASN A 50 13.26 15.84 2.10
CA ASN A 50 13.35 16.14 3.53
C ASN A 50 12.20 15.53 4.32
N GLU A 51 10.98 15.60 3.81
CA GLU A 51 9.82 14.93 4.42
C GLU A 51 10.02 13.40 4.41
N THR A 52 10.50 12.85 3.30
CA THR A 52 10.77 11.42 3.17
C THR A 52 11.82 10.95 4.17
N ILE A 53 12.90 11.72 4.36
CA ILE A 53 13.95 11.44 5.36
C ILE A 53 13.35 11.39 6.77
N TYR A 54 12.50 12.33 7.12
CA TYR A 54 11.81 12.33 8.42
C TYR A 54 11.06 11.00 8.67
N PHE A 55 10.28 10.54 7.69
CA PHE A 55 9.53 9.29 7.82
C PHE A 55 10.43 8.05 7.88
N ILE A 56 11.56 8.05 7.17
CA ILE A 56 12.55 6.97 7.22
C ILE A 56 13.18 6.89 8.61
N GLU A 57 13.60 8.03 9.16
CA GLU A 57 14.25 8.10 10.48
C GLU A 57 13.30 7.72 11.61
N ASP A 58 12.05 8.14 11.54
CA ASP A 58 11.03 7.87 12.56
C ASP A 58 10.53 6.42 12.51
N SER A 59 10.19 5.91 11.31
CA SER A 59 9.62 4.57 11.16
C SER A 59 10.67 3.46 11.08
N LYS A 60 11.93 3.76 10.70
CA LYS A 60 13.03 2.80 10.51
C LYS A 60 12.59 1.57 9.70
N PRO A 61 12.21 1.73 8.43
CA PRO A 61 11.72 0.63 7.62
C PRO A 61 12.84 -0.37 7.32
N THR A 62 12.48 -1.65 7.20
CA THR A 62 13.40 -2.71 6.74
C THR A 62 13.60 -2.63 5.22
N ILE A 63 12.51 -2.31 4.51
CA ILE A 63 12.52 -2.10 3.05
C ILE A 63 11.83 -0.77 2.73
N LEU A 64 12.42 -0.01 1.82
CA LEU A 64 11.83 1.18 1.21
C LEU A 64 11.65 0.95 -0.29
N ILE A 65 10.49 1.36 -0.80
CA ILE A 65 10.17 1.31 -2.22
C ILE A 65 9.85 2.72 -2.70
N CYS A 66 10.54 3.18 -3.78
CA CYS A 66 10.33 4.48 -4.39
C CYS A 66 10.49 4.42 -5.91
N GLU A 67 10.28 5.52 -6.61
CA GLU A 67 10.60 5.58 -8.05
C GLU A 67 12.11 5.51 -8.29
N SER A 68 12.50 4.94 -9.42
CA SER A 68 13.92 4.79 -9.82
C SER A 68 14.69 6.10 -9.79
N SER A 69 14.03 7.22 -10.12
CA SER A 69 14.59 8.57 -10.10
C SER A 69 14.99 9.04 -8.69
N GLU A 70 14.36 8.52 -7.65
CA GLU A 70 14.58 8.92 -6.25
C GLU A 70 15.60 8.05 -5.52
N VAL A 71 15.88 6.83 -6.03
CA VAL A 71 16.78 5.86 -5.37
C VAL A 71 18.11 6.49 -4.99
N LYS A 72 18.74 7.23 -5.91
CA LYS A 72 20.06 7.83 -5.67
C LYS A 72 20.07 8.82 -4.51
N SER A 73 19.01 9.61 -4.36
CA SER A 73 18.91 10.65 -3.31
C SER A 73 18.51 10.06 -1.96
N ILE A 74 17.73 8.98 -1.93
CA ILE A 74 17.26 8.34 -0.69
C ILE A 74 18.27 7.31 -0.16
N LYS A 75 19.05 6.68 -1.05
CA LYS A 75 19.99 5.60 -0.69
C LYS A 75 20.91 5.93 0.50
N PRO A 76 21.53 7.13 0.61
CA PRO A 76 22.44 7.39 1.73
C PRO A 76 21.80 7.28 3.12
N ILE A 77 20.52 7.66 3.27
CA ILE A 77 19.82 7.52 4.54
C ILE A 77 19.41 6.07 4.78
N CYS A 78 19.01 5.34 3.73
CA CYS A 78 18.70 3.92 3.83
C CYS A 78 19.94 3.10 4.26
N ASP A 79 21.10 3.36 3.66
CA ASP A 79 22.35 2.68 4.01
C ASP A 79 22.74 2.93 5.49
N LYS A 80 22.54 4.16 5.99
CA LYS A 80 22.82 4.53 7.39
C LYS A 80 22.03 3.71 8.42
N ILE A 81 20.79 3.32 8.08
CA ILE A 81 19.90 2.58 8.99
C ILE A 81 19.77 1.09 8.64
N GLY A 82 20.49 0.61 7.62
CA GLY A 82 20.41 -0.77 7.15
C GLY A 82 19.11 -1.09 6.40
N CYS A 83 18.40 -0.09 5.86
CA CYS A 83 17.19 -0.26 5.06
C CYS A 83 17.54 -0.65 3.63
N LYS A 84 16.88 -1.67 3.09
CA LYS A 84 16.99 -2.03 1.68
C LYS A 84 16.10 -1.12 0.85
N ILE A 85 16.62 -0.60 -0.27
CA ILE A 85 15.86 0.24 -1.19
C ILE A 85 15.62 -0.48 -2.50
N LEU A 86 14.39 -0.42 -3.01
CA LEU A 86 13.98 -1.01 -4.30
C LEU A 86 13.17 0.02 -5.09
N SER A 87 13.26 -0.08 -6.41
CA SER A 87 12.48 0.78 -7.30
C SER A 87 11.14 0.16 -7.71
N LEU A 88 10.12 1.03 -7.85
CA LEU A 88 8.85 0.74 -8.50
C LEU A 88 8.30 2.01 -9.16
N ASN A 89 8.20 2.01 -10.47
CA ASN A 89 7.77 3.15 -11.29
C ASN A 89 6.26 3.12 -11.57
N ALA A 90 5.71 4.21 -12.10
CA ALA A 90 4.29 4.36 -12.42
C ALA A 90 3.76 3.35 -13.47
N ASN A 91 4.64 2.81 -14.32
CA ASN A 91 4.29 1.76 -15.28
C ASN A 91 4.26 0.35 -14.67
N GLY A 92 4.60 0.21 -13.39
CA GLY A 92 4.70 -1.07 -12.67
C GLY A 92 6.07 -1.76 -12.80
N GLU A 93 7.01 -1.17 -13.53
CA GLU A 93 8.36 -1.72 -13.69
C GLU A 93 9.30 -1.23 -12.59
N GLY A 94 10.26 -2.07 -12.24
CA GLY A 94 11.29 -1.75 -11.26
C GLY A 94 11.87 -2.99 -10.59
N GLU A 95 12.79 -2.77 -9.65
CA GLU A 95 13.44 -3.89 -8.94
C GLU A 95 12.43 -4.74 -8.17
N VAL A 96 11.29 -4.19 -7.76
CA VAL A 96 10.20 -4.94 -7.10
C VAL A 96 9.63 -6.02 -8.01
N THR A 97 9.49 -5.74 -9.30
CA THR A 97 8.82 -6.61 -10.27
C THR A 97 9.77 -7.44 -11.12
N ASN A 98 11.04 -7.09 -11.18
CA ASN A 98 12.03 -7.85 -11.95
C ASN A 98 12.24 -9.25 -11.36
N GLY A 99 12.25 -10.30 -12.23
CA GLY A 99 12.52 -11.68 -11.83
C GLY A 99 11.40 -12.33 -11.00
N LEU A 100 10.15 -11.83 -11.10
CA LEU A 100 9.00 -12.46 -10.44
C LEU A 100 8.56 -13.74 -11.16
N GLU A 101 8.84 -13.87 -12.44
CA GLU A 101 8.54 -15.03 -13.28
C GLU A 101 9.27 -16.30 -12.81
N ASP A 102 10.39 -16.15 -12.13
CA ASP A 102 11.20 -17.25 -11.60
C ASP A 102 10.75 -17.70 -10.19
N LEU A 103 9.77 -17.00 -9.60
CA LEU A 103 9.30 -17.28 -8.25
C LEU A 103 7.98 -18.06 -8.26
N ASP A 104 7.79 -18.88 -7.22
CA ASP A 104 6.53 -19.61 -7.03
C ASP A 104 5.34 -18.65 -6.94
N ASN A 105 4.24 -19.03 -7.58
CA ASN A 105 2.99 -18.27 -7.55
C ASN A 105 2.23 -18.43 -6.23
N PHE A 106 2.52 -19.47 -5.45
CA PHE A 106 1.89 -19.70 -4.15
C PHE A 106 2.82 -19.25 -3.01
N PHE A 107 2.34 -18.34 -2.18
CA PHE A 107 3.00 -17.94 -0.94
C PHE A 107 2.10 -18.31 0.25
N LYS A 108 2.63 -19.14 1.17
CA LYS A 108 1.93 -19.46 2.40
C LYS A 108 1.90 -18.27 3.33
N PRO A 109 0.72 -17.71 3.67
CA PRO A 109 0.64 -16.55 4.57
C PRO A 109 1.27 -16.83 5.93
N ASN A 110 1.97 -15.85 6.47
CA ASN A 110 2.44 -15.89 7.85
C ASN A 110 1.26 -15.68 8.81
N ASN A 111 1.17 -16.51 9.85
CA ASN A 111 0.14 -16.34 10.86
C ASN A 111 0.36 -15.03 11.63
N ARG A 112 -0.72 -14.24 11.73
CA ARG A 112 -0.74 -13.00 12.50
C ARG A 112 -1.92 -12.99 13.47
N ALA A 113 -1.72 -12.44 14.66
CA ALA A 113 -2.81 -12.17 15.57
C ALA A 113 -3.62 -10.95 15.10
N LYS A 114 -4.89 -10.90 15.47
CA LYS A 114 -5.79 -9.78 15.11
C LYS A 114 -5.27 -8.43 15.61
N ASP A 115 -4.55 -8.39 16.72
CA ASP A 115 -3.99 -7.21 17.35
C ASP A 115 -2.57 -6.87 16.86
N ASP A 116 -1.99 -7.69 15.97
CA ASP A 116 -0.72 -7.37 15.31
C ASP A 116 -0.90 -6.20 14.34
N LEU A 117 0.14 -5.38 14.22
CA LEU A 117 0.14 -4.26 13.28
C LEU A 117 0.11 -4.75 11.83
N ALA A 118 -0.75 -4.12 11.04
CA ALA A 118 -0.88 -4.36 9.59
C ALA A 118 -0.46 -3.15 8.77
N ALA A 119 -0.69 -1.94 9.30
CA ALA A 119 -0.34 -0.71 8.59
C ALA A 119 0.05 0.43 9.53
N LEU A 120 0.82 1.37 8.98
CA LEU A 120 1.22 2.61 9.61
C LEU A 120 0.83 3.78 8.71
N LEU A 121 0.06 4.72 9.22
CA LEU A 121 -0.35 5.92 8.49
C LEU A 121 0.04 7.17 9.26
N TYR A 122 0.76 8.07 8.60
CA TYR A 122 1.08 9.37 9.19
C TYR A 122 -0.03 10.39 8.91
N THR A 123 -0.44 11.07 9.96
CA THR A 123 -1.39 12.19 9.90
C THR A 123 -0.70 13.47 10.29
N SER A 124 -1.16 14.61 9.74
CA SER A 124 -0.73 15.94 10.18
C SER A 124 -1.21 16.16 11.60
N GLY A 125 -0.35 15.87 12.59
CA GLY A 125 -0.67 16.07 14.00
C GLY A 125 -0.91 17.54 14.33
N THR A 126 -1.77 17.82 15.30
CA THR A 126 -2.05 19.17 15.83
C THR A 126 -0.82 19.84 16.46
N THR A 127 0.27 19.10 16.68
CA THR A 127 1.51 19.56 17.35
C THR A 127 2.68 19.82 16.38
N GLY A 128 2.42 19.95 15.09
CA GLY A 128 3.40 20.38 14.08
C GLY A 128 4.22 19.26 13.40
N LYS A 129 4.44 18.11 14.05
CA LYS A 129 5.08 16.96 13.40
C LYS A 129 4.07 15.86 13.11
N PRO A 130 4.13 15.22 11.91
CA PRO A 130 3.26 14.08 11.60
C PRO A 130 3.41 12.95 12.62
N LYS A 131 2.31 12.30 12.98
CA LYS A 131 2.28 11.16 13.90
C LYS A 131 1.80 9.91 13.17
N GLY A 132 2.46 8.79 13.40
CA GLY A 132 2.09 7.49 12.83
C GLY A 132 0.93 6.83 13.58
N ALA A 133 -0.23 6.76 12.97
CA ALA A 133 -1.34 5.95 13.45
C ALA A 133 -1.04 4.47 13.15
N MET A 134 -1.02 3.64 14.20
CA MET A 134 -0.77 2.21 14.13
C MET A 134 -2.08 1.46 13.95
N LEU A 135 -2.28 0.81 12.81
CA LEU A 135 -3.49 0.06 12.48
C LEU A 135 -3.22 -1.44 12.57
N THR A 136 -4.05 -2.14 13.33
CA THR A 136 -3.98 -3.59 13.46
C THR A 136 -4.75 -4.29 12.33
N HIS A 137 -4.52 -5.60 12.16
CA HIS A 137 -5.34 -6.43 11.27
C HIS A 137 -6.82 -6.33 11.62
N GLN A 138 -7.16 -6.32 12.94
CA GLN A 138 -8.55 -6.18 13.41
C GLN A 138 -9.17 -4.84 12.98
N ASN A 139 -8.42 -3.73 13.06
CA ASN A 139 -8.93 -2.42 12.65
C ASN A 139 -9.31 -2.42 11.16
N LEU A 140 -8.44 -2.97 10.30
CA LEU A 140 -8.69 -3.02 8.86
C LEU A 140 -9.88 -3.91 8.52
N VAL A 141 -9.94 -5.12 9.10
CA VAL A 141 -11.00 -6.10 8.83
C VAL A 141 -12.35 -5.62 9.36
N SER A 142 -12.42 -5.15 10.61
CA SER A 142 -13.69 -4.71 11.21
C SER A 142 -14.28 -3.50 10.47
N ASN A 143 -13.44 -2.54 10.06
CA ASN A 143 -13.89 -1.41 9.27
C ASN A 143 -14.48 -1.86 7.92
N ALA A 144 -13.76 -2.70 7.19
CA ALA A 144 -14.22 -3.18 5.89
C ALA A 144 -15.54 -3.97 5.99
N LEU A 145 -15.67 -4.88 6.98
CA LEU A 145 -16.89 -5.66 7.18
C LEU A 145 -18.10 -4.79 7.55
N GLN A 146 -17.90 -3.77 8.39
CA GLN A 146 -18.97 -2.84 8.75
C GLN A 146 -19.46 -2.04 7.54
N LEU A 147 -18.52 -1.56 6.69
CA LEU A 147 -18.86 -0.79 5.50
C LEU A 147 -19.53 -1.66 4.43
N ILE A 148 -19.09 -2.91 4.24
CA ILE A 148 -19.74 -3.87 3.35
C ILE A 148 -21.21 -4.05 3.75
N ASN A 149 -21.47 -4.27 5.05
CA ASN A 149 -22.82 -4.44 5.56
C ASN A 149 -23.66 -3.13 5.45
N LEU A 150 -23.07 -1.98 5.79
CA LEU A 150 -23.77 -0.71 5.79
C LEU A 150 -24.16 -0.27 4.37
N TRP A 151 -23.29 -0.50 3.40
CA TRP A 151 -23.50 -0.10 2.01
C TRP A 151 -24.04 -1.21 1.12
N ASN A 152 -24.27 -2.41 1.70
CA ASN A 152 -24.74 -3.62 0.98
C ASN A 152 -23.87 -3.96 -0.22
N ILE A 153 -22.55 -3.86 -0.08
CA ILE A 153 -21.60 -4.14 -1.17
C ILE A 153 -21.46 -5.66 -1.33
N ASP A 154 -21.55 -6.15 -2.56
CA ASP A 154 -21.37 -7.56 -2.88
C ASP A 154 -20.53 -7.78 -4.16
N LYS A 155 -20.40 -9.05 -4.54
CA LYS A 155 -19.62 -9.48 -5.72
C LYS A 155 -20.16 -8.97 -7.07
N SER A 156 -21.39 -8.49 -7.13
CA SER A 156 -21.99 -7.92 -8.35
C SER A 156 -21.59 -6.46 -8.56
N ASP A 157 -21.03 -5.84 -7.51
CA ASP A 157 -20.63 -4.44 -7.58
C ASP A 157 -19.31 -4.22 -8.34
N THR A 158 -19.19 -3.03 -8.88
CA THR A 158 -17.96 -2.54 -9.51
C THR A 158 -17.63 -1.15 -8.99
N LEU A 159 -16.53 -1.04 -8.24
CA LEU A 159 -16.05 0.23 -7.70
C LEU A 159 -15.28 1.04 -8.73
N ILE A 160 -15.59 2.33 -8.88
CA ILE A 160 -14.70 3.31 -9.52
C ILE A 160 -13.67 3.76 -8.49
N HIS A 161 -12.43 3.37 -8.69
CA HIS A 161 -11.33 3.71 -7.79
C HIS A 161 -10.41 4.76 -8.39
N ALA A 162 -10.72 6.03 -8.17
CA ALA A 162 -9.91 7.17 -8.63
C ALA A 162 -9.06 7.83 -7.52
N LEU A 163 -9.24 7.40 -6.25
CA LEU A 163 -8.57 7.98 -5.08
C LEU A 163 -7.09 7.57 -4.98
N PRO A 164 -6.25 8.39 -4.31
CA PRO A 164 -4.87 8.01 -3.98
C PRO A 164 -4.83 6.81 -3.02
N ILE A 165 -3.89 5.89 -3.24
CA ILE A 165 -3.71 4.70 -2.39
C ILE A 165 -2.70 4.88 -1.24
N TYR A 166 -2.28 6.11 -0.98
CA TYR A 166 -1.50 6.45 0.21
C TYR A 166 -2.35 7.06 1.33
N HIS A 167 -3.65 7.23 1.11
CA HIS A 167 -4.62 7.67 2.12
C HIS A 167 -5.54 6.54 2.56
N THR A 168 -6.01 6.63 3.81
CA THR A 168 -6.93 5.67 4.43
C THR A 168 -8.12 5.35 3.53
N HIS A 169 -8.76 6.38 2.99
CA HIS A 169 -9.99 6.21 2.21
C HIS A 169 -9.73 5.40 0.93
N GLY A 170 -8.73 5.79 0.13
CA GLY A 170 -8.43 5.08 -1.12
C GLY A 170 -7.90 3.66 -0.90
N LEU A 171 -7.06 3.44 0.12
CA LEU A 171 -6.46 2.12 0.33
C LEU A 171 -7.33 1.22 1.23
N PHE A 172 -7.66 1.67 2.44
CA PHE A 172 -8.29 0.78 3.41
C PHE A 172 -9.80 0.77 3.33
N VAL A 173 -10.44 1.90 3.05
CA VAL A 173 -11.90 1.91 2.85
C VAL A 173 -12.24 1.32 1.49
N ALA A 174 -11.82 1.94 0.39
CA ALA A 174 -12.24 1.55 -0.95
C ALA A 174 -11.73 0.17 -1.37
N ILE A 175 -10.42 -0.10 -1.25
CA ILE A 175 -9.83 -1.37 -1.71
C ILE A 175 -10.25 -2.53 -0.81
N ASN A 176 -10.13 -2.40 0.53
CA ASN A 176 -10.45 -3.53 1.41
C ASN A 176 -11.92 -3.92 1.36
N THR A 177 -12.85 -2.96 1.32
CA THR A 177 -14.28 -3.29 1.18
C THR A 177 -14.57 -4.02 -0.12
N SER A 178 -14.03 -3.53 -1.24
CA SER A 178 -14.23 -4.19 -2.53
C SER A 178 -13.61 -5.58 -2.59
N MET A 179 -12.39 -5.73 -2.11
CA MET A 179 -11.72 -7.05 -2.11
C MET A 179 -12.41 -8.06 -1.20
N MET A 180 -12.84 -7.64 0.00
CA MET A 180 -13.46 -8.54 0.97
C MET A 180 -14.92 -8.89 0.60
N SER A 181 -15.62 -8.04 -0.15
CA SER A 181 -16.96 -8.34 -0.68
C SER A 181 -16.91 -9.15 -1.99
N GLY A 182 -15.74 -9.26 -2.62
CA GLY A 182 -15.58 -9.87 -3.94
C GLY A 182 -16.00 -8.96 -5.10
N ALA A 183 -16.22 -7.67 -4.84
CA ALA A 183 -16.55 -6.68 -5.85
C ALA A 183 -15.39 -6.43 -6.83
N SER A 184 -15.71 -6.04 -8.05
CA SER A 184 -14.72 -5.65 -9.06
C SER A 184 -14.23 -4.22 -8.82
N ILE A 185 -13.01 -3.92 -9.25
CA ILE A 185 -12.41 -2.59 -9.13
C ILE A 185 -11.98 -2.07 -10.50
N ARG A 186 -12.59 -0.97 -10.93
CA ARG A 186 -12.14 -0.20 -12.08
C ARG A 186 -11.08 0.82 -11.61
N PHE A 187 -9.83 0.44 -11.77
CA PHE A 187 -8.69 1.15 -11.22
C PHE A 187 -8.23 2.28 -12.15
N ILE A 188 -8.46 3.54 -11.77
CA ILE A 188 -8.04 4.74 -12.48
C ILE A 188 -6.76 5.25 -11.80
N LYS A 189 -5.63 5.24 -12.51
CA LYS A 189 -4.31 5.59 -11.94
C LYS A 189 -4.27 7.00 -11.39
N ASN A 190 -4.67 7.98 -12.21
CA ASN A 190 -4.73 9.39 -11.86
C ASN A 190 -6.16 9.86 -12.02
N PHE A 191 -6.63 10.72 -11.10
CA PHE A 191 -7.95 11.31 -11.25
C PHE A 191 -8.06 12.03 -12.60
N ASN A 192 -9.05 11.62 -13.38
CA ASN A 192 -9.41 12.23 -14.65
C ASN A 192 -10.92 12.18 -14.76
N ILE A 193 -11.56 13.34 -14.88
CA ILE A 193 -13.02 13.47 -14.84
C ILE A 193 -13.69 12.73 -16.00
N ASP A 194 -13.10 12.74 -17.19
CA ASP A 194 -13.69 12.07 -18.36
C ASP A 194 -13.66 10.56 -18.19
N LEU A 195 -12.55 10.00 -17.66
CA LEU A 195 -12.45 8.57 -17.34
C LEU A 195 -13.41 8.16 -16.22
N VAL A 196 -13.62 9.02 -15.24
CA VAL A 196 -14.60 8.77 -14.17
C VAL A 196 -16.03 8.76 -14.73
N ILE A 197 -16.40 9.76 -15.54
CA ILE A 197 -17.72 9.84 -16.19
C ILE A 197 -17.95 8.61 -17.09
N GLU A 198 -16.95 8.20 -17.86
CA GLU A 198 -17.06 6.99 -18.68
C GLU A 198 -17.25 5.73 -17.81
N ALA A 199 -16.51 5.65 -16.70
CA ALA A 199 -16.59 4.51 -15.79
C ALA A 199 -17.96 4.34 -15.13
N PHE A 200 -18.75 5.41 -14.92
CA PHE A 200 -20.13 5.34 -14.37
C PHE A 200 -21.06 4.47 -15.20
N LYS A 201 -20.83 4.34 -16.49
CA LYS A 201 -21.66 3.49 -17.38
C LYS A 201 -21.59 2.00 -17.02
N PHE A 202 -20.54 1.59 -16.30
CA PHE A 202 -20.20 0.19 -16.03
C PHE A 202 -19.88 -0.08 -14.57
N SER A 203 -20.23 0.84 -13.68
CA SER A 203 -19.87 0.75 -12.26
C SER A 203 -21.08 1.06 -11.39
N THR A 204 -21.11 0.45 -10.20
CA THR A 204 -22.22 0.57 -9.25
C THR A 204 -21.85 1.36 -8.01
N LEU A 205 -20.54 1.48 -7.74
CA LEU A 205 -20.00 2.12 -6.55
C LEU A 205 -19.01 3.24 -6.90
N MET A 206 -19.10 4.33 -6.16
CA MET A 206 -18.06 5.34 -6.04
C MET A 206 -17.94 5.71 -4.55
N ILE A 207 -16.78 5.47 -3.96
CA ILE A 207 -16.50 5.70 -2.54
C ILE A 207 -15.43 6.77 -2.41
#